data_c8689b3422f78544a469775168a01bbf
#
_entry.id   c8689b3422f78544a469775168a01bbf
#
_cell.length_a   1.000
_cell.length_b   1.000
_cell.length_c   1.000
_cell.angle_alpha   90.00
_cell.angle_beta   90.00
_cell.angle_gamma   90.00
#
_symmetry.space_group_name_H-M   'P 1'
#
loop_
_entity.id
_entity.type
_entity.pdbx_description
1 polymer ?
#
loop_
_entity_poly.entity_id
_entity_poly.type
_entity_poly.pdbx_seq_one_letter_code
_entity_poly.pdbx_strand_id
1 'polypeptide(L)'
;SFIRGYNSLWMPLDEVTKERYINQFVALRRINPLYTNWLLFSSTIETFLHKVGAKADYYRIDSALRKISEWYIGDGWYSDGPSFAFDYYNSFVIHPMFFECVEVLTDGGKKKREWAGTTFAHVTKRIQRYSIILEHLISPEGAFPVFGRSITYRTGVLQPLALIVWKGLLPEELSNGQVRTAMTAVIKRMFADGQNFNEKGFLTLGFNGKQPH
;
A
#
# COMPACT_ATOMS: atom_id res chain seq x y z
N SER A 1 -9.99 -1.22 -1.16
CA SER A 1 -9.66 -1.47 -2.57
C SER A 1 -10.30 -2.77 -3.05
N PHE A 2 -10.86 -2.78 -4.26
CA PHE A 2 -11.49 -3.97 -4.84
C PHE A 2 -10.51 -5.11 -5.13
N ILE A 3 -9.22 -4.85 -5.29
CA ILE A 3 -8.23 -5.93 -5.43
C ILE A 3 -8.17 -6.74 -4.13
N ARG A 4 -8.01 -6.05 -3.01
CA ARG A 4 -7.89 -6.67 -1.67
C ARG A 4 -9.20 -7.29 -1.22
N GLY A 5 -10.30 -6.58 -1.38
CA GLY A 5 -11.64 -7.01 -1.03
C GLY A 5 -12.41 -7.66 -2.19
N TYR A 6 -11.74 -8.36 -3.11
CA TYR A 6 -12.39 -8.88 -4.31
C TYR A 6 -13.62 -9.73 -4.01
N ASN A 7 -13.48 -10.70 -3.11
CA ASN A 7 -14.58 -11.61 -2.77
C ASN A 7 -15.67 -10.95 -1.91
N SER A 8 -15.30 -10.00 -1.04
CA SER A 8 -16.23 -9.38 -0.08
C SER A 8 -16.85 -8.07 -0.57
N LEU A 9 -16.20 -7.35 -1.48
CA LEU A 9 -16.65 -6.04 -1.94
C LEU A 9 -17.07 -6.02 -3.41
N TRP A 10 -16.37 -6.78 -4.28
CA TRP A 10 -16.65 -6.79 -5.71
C TRP A 10 -17.62 -7.89 -6.12
N MET A 11 -17.36 -9.13 -5.69
CA MET A 11 -18.18 -10.28 -6.09
C MET A 11 -19.67 -10.14 -5.75
N PRO A 12 -20.05 -9.58 -4.58
CA PRO A 12 -21.46 -9.41 -4.22
C PRO A 12 -22.23 -8.35 -5.00
N LEU A 13 -21.54 -7.49 -5.77
CA LEU A 13 -22.19 -6.44 -6.55
C LEU A 13 -22.99 -7.05 -7.71
N ASP A 14 -24.12 -6.42 -8.04
CA ASP A 14 -24.86 -6.73 -9.26
C ASP A 14 -24.12 -6.27 -10.52
N GLU A 15 -24.47 -6.84 -11.67
CA GLU A 15 -23.76 -6.60 -12.94
C GLU A 15 -23.86 -5.14 -13.40
N VAL A 16 -24.97 -4.47 -13.16
CA VAL A 16 -25.16 -3.04 -13.54
C VAL A 16 -24.21 -2.17 -12.72
N THR A 17 -24.08 -2.43 -11.43
CA THR A 17 -23.15 -1.72 -10.55
C THR A 17 -21.71 -2.01 -10.94
N LYS A 18 -21.34 -3.26 -11.24
CA LYS A 18 -20.00 -3.61 -11.74
C LYS A 18 -19.65 -2.87 -13.02
N GLU A 19 -20.58 -2.83 -13.99
CA GLU A 19 -20.37 -2.11 -15.25
C GLU A 19 -20.16 -0.61 -15.02
N ARG A 20 -20.94 0.01 -14.14
CA ARG A 20 -20.75 1.42 -13.78
C ARG A 20 -19.37 1.69 -13.19
N TYR A 21 -18.88 0.84 -12.29
CA TYR A 21 -17.51 0.96 -11.76
C TYR A 21 -16.46 0.79 -12.84
N ILE A 22 -16.58 -0.20 -13.72
CA ILE A 22 -15.65 -0.41 -14.84
C ILE A 22 -15.59 0.84 -15.71
N ASN A 23 -16.74 1.39 -16.09
CA ASN A 23 -16.83 2.60 -16.91
C ASN A 23 -16.18 3.81 -16.22
N GLN A 24 -16.39 3.99 -14.91
CA GLN A 24 -15.74 5.04 -14.14
C GLN A 24 -14.22 4.85 -14.09
N PHE A 25 -13.71 3.65 -13.87
CA PHE A 25 -12.29 3.36 -13.86
C PHE A 25 -11.64 3.62 -15.23
N VAL A 26 -12.29 3.23 -16.32
CA VAL A 26 -11.83 3.55 -17.67
C VAL A 26 -11.81 5.06 -17.91
N ALA A 27 -12.81 5.80 -17.43
CA ALA A 27 -12.86 7.25 -17.57
C ALA A 27 -11.71 7.98 -16.81
N LEU A 28 -11.12 7.35 -15.79
CA LEU A 28 -9.97 7.90 -15.08
C LEU A 28 -8.68 7.93 -15.91
N ARG A 29 -8.62 7.25 -17.06
CA ARG A 29 -7.50 7.33 -18.01
C ARG A 29 -7.21 8.73 -18.52
N ARG A 30 -8.19 9.64 -18.47
CA ARG A 30 -8.01 11.07 -18.78
C ARG A 30 -7.09 11.81 -17.79
N ILE A 31 -6.86 11.24 -16.60
CA ILE A 31 -6.00 11.82 -15.57
C ILE A 31 -4.58 11.33 -15.78
N ASN A 32 -3.65 12.27 -15.87
CA ASN A 32 -2.23 11.96 -15.84
C ASN A 32 -1.76 12.00 -14.39
N PRO A 33 -1.34 10.87 -13.82
CA PRO A 33 -0.85 10.83 -12.44
C PRO A 33 0.45 11.65 -12.32
N LEU A 34 0.65 12.27 -11.15
CA LEU A 34 1.94 12.88 -10.83
C LEU A 34 3.05 11.82 -10.87
N TYR A 35 4.25 12.24 -11.25
CA TYR A 35 5.41 11.35 -11.42
C TYR A 35 6.07 11.03 -10.07
N THR A 36 5.29 10.38 -9.19
CA THR A 36 5.59 9.96 -7.82
C THR A 36 4.87 8.65 -7.51
N ASN A 37 4.63 8.33 -6.23
CA ASN A 37 3.77 7.21 -5.82
C ASN A 37 2.40 7.20 -6.53
N TRP A 38 1.94 8.33 -7.08
CA TRP A 38 0.66 8.43 -7.80
C TRP A 38 0.59 7.54 -9.04
N LEU A 39 1.72 7.17 -9.62
CA LEU A 39 1.76 6.18 -10.70
C LEU A 39 1.11 4.85 -10.29
N LEU A 40 1.23 4.47 -9.01
CA LEU A 40 0.63 3.23 -8.49
C LEU A 40 -0.89 3.28 -8.45
N PHE A 41 -1.51 4.43 -8.27
CA PHE A 41 -2.98 4.52 -8.38
C PHE A 41 -3.44 4.18 -9.79
N SER A 42 -2.76 4.72 -10.81
CA SER A 42 -3.05 4.39 -12.20
C SER A 42 -2.87 2.89 -12.48
N SER A 43 -1.72 2.32 -12.10
CA SER A 43 -1.46 0.89 -12.32
C SER A 43 -2.42 -0.02 -11.54
N THR A 44 -2.80 0.36 -10.32
CA THR A 44 -3.75 -0.41 -9.50
C THR A 44 -5.14 -0.46 -10.14
N ILE A 45 -5.61 0.65 -10.71
CA ILE A 45 -6.89 0.69 -11.45
C ILE A 45 -6.83 -0.25 -12.65
N GLU A 46 -5.79 -0.15 -13.46
CA GLU A 46 -5.64 -0.98 -14.66
C GLU A 46 -5.42 -2.46 -14.31
N THR A 47 -4.70 -2.75 -13.24
CA THR A 47 -4.53 -4.11 -12.71
C THR A 47 -5.86 -4.68 -12.22
N PHE A 48 -6.72 -3.85 -11.62
CA PHE A 48 -8.05 -4.28 -11.24
C PHE A 48 -8.91 -4.57 -12.48
N LEU A 49 -8.89 -3.72 -13.52
CA LEU A 49 -9.58 -3.97 -14.79
C LEU A 49 -9.10 -5.29 -15.41
N HIS A 50 -7.78 -5.56 -15.42
CA HIS A 50 -7.24 -6.86 -15.83
C HIS A 50 -7.83 -8.01 -15.01
N LYS A 51 -7.88 -7.88 -13.68
CA LYS A 51 -8.37 -8.93 -12.77
C LYS A 51 -9.82 -9.32 -13.04
N VAL A 52 -10.67 -8.35 -13.43
CA VAL A 52 -12.10 -8.59 -13.70
C VAL A 52 -12.38 -8.92 -15.18
N GLY A 53 -11.35 -9.09 -16.01
CA GLY A 53 -11.50 -9.43 -17.43
C GLY A 53 -11.90 -8.24 -18.31
N ALA A 54 -11.86 -7.02 -17.81
CA ALA A 54 -12.11 -5.82 -18.59
C ALA A 54 -10.84 -5.41 -19.37
N LYS A 55 -11.02 -4.54 -20.38
CA LYS A 55 -9.90 -4.04 -21.19
C LYS A 55 -8.97 -3.16 -20.34
N ALA A 56 -7.80 -3.68 -19.95
CA ALA A 56 -6.77 -2.98 -19.22
C ALA A 56 -5.78 -2.28 -20.16
N ASP A 57 -5.23 -1.15 -19.70
CA ASP A 57 -4.11 -0.46 -20.35
C ASP A 57 -2.78 -0.96 -19.75
N TYR A 58 -2.19 -1.94 -20.43
CA TYR A 58 -0.94 -2.55 -19.99
C TYR A 58 0.27 -1.62 -20.07
N TYR A 59 0.23 -0.59 -20.91
CA TYR A 59 1.31 0.41 -20.96
C TYR A 59 1.34 1.23 -19.65
N ARG A 60 0.18 1.63 -19.15
CA ARG A 60 0.07 2.32 -17.85
C ARG A 60 0.55 1.47 -16.69
N ILE A 61 0.23 0.18 -16.72
CA ILE A 61 0.73 -0.78 -15.71
C ILE A 61 2.26 -0.87 -15.81
N ASP A 62 2.79 -1.23 -16.98
CA ASP A 62 4.22 -1.49 -17.17
C ASP A 62 5.07 -0.27 -16.86
N SER A 63 4.72 0.91 -17.38
CA SER A 63 5.47 2.14 -17.16
C SER A 63 5.50 2.53 -15.68
N ALA A 64 4.36 2.42 -14.97
CA ALA A 64 4.29 2.73 -13.54
C ALA A 64 5.15 1.77 -12.71
N LEU A 65 4.99 0.45 -12.89
CA LEU A 65 5.72 -0.55 -12.11
C LEU A 65 7.23 -0.50 -12.36
N ARG A 66 7.67 -0.21 -13.62
CA ARG A 66 9.10 0.00 -13.94
C ARG A 66 9.65 1.20 -13.20
N LYS A 67 8.93 2.33 -13.21
CA LYS A 67 9.40 3.54 -12.51
C LYS A 67 9.50 3.35 -11.01
N ILE A 68 8.51 2.73 -10.39
CA ILE A 68 8.61 2.39 -8.96
C ILE A 68 9.82 1.47 -8.71
N SER A 69 10.07 0.48 -9.54
CA SER A 69 11.24 -0.40 -9.40
C SER A 69 12.57 0.36 -9.53
N GLU A 70 12.66 1.35 -10.42
CA GLU A 70 13.84 2.21 -10.59
C GLU A 70 14.12 3.10 -9.37
N TRP A 71 13.08 3.48 -8.62
CA TRP A 71 13.20 4.29 -7.42
C TRP A 71 13.51 3.49 -6.15
N TYR A 72 13.81 2.21 -6.29
CA TYR A 72 14.27 1.39 -5.16
C TYR A 72 15.66 1.82 -4.71
N ILE A 73 15.80 2.20 -3.44
CA ILE A 73 17.03 2.73 -2.86
C ILE A 73 17.76 1.77 -1.94
N GLY A 74 17.27 0.55 -1.78
CA GLY A 74 17.85 -0.47 -0.92
C GLY A 74 17.07 -0.69 0.37
N ASP A 75 17.40 -1.75 1.10
CA ASP A 75 16.84 -2.11 2.41
C ASP A 75 15.30 -2.05 2.51
N GLY A 76 14.62 -2.38 1.44
CA GLY A 76 13.16 -2.33 1.39
C GLY A 76 12.57 -0.95 1.13
N TRP A 77 13.35 0.10 1.00
CA TRP A 77 12.89 1.46 0.79
C TRP A 77 12.85 1.86 -0.68
N TYR A 78 11.88 2.71 -1.01
CA TYR A 78 11.76 3.40 -2.28
C TYR A 78 11.77 4.90 -2.07
N SER A 79 12.40 5.64 -2.97
CA SER A 79 12.18 7.08 -3.09
C SER A 79 10.78 7.35 -3.64
N ASP A 80 10.11 8.40 -3.18
CA ASP A 80 8.80 8.81 -3.69
C ASP A 80 8.96 9.77 -4.89
N GLY A 81 9.43 9.22 -5.99
CA GLY A 81 9.68 9.95 -7.22
C GLY A 81 11.16 10.06 -7.58
N PRO A 82 11.48 10.81 -8.66
CA PRO A 82 12.83 10.90 -9.22
C PRO A 82 13.79 11.70 -8.33
N SER A 83 13.27 12.65 -7.54
CA SER A 83 14.04 13.36 -6.51
C SER A 83 13.96 12.57 -5.21
N PHE A 84 15.09 12.45 -4.49
CA PHE A 84 15.10 11.70 -3.24
C PHE A 84 14.04 12.22 -2.26
N ALA A 85 13.07 11.37 -1.95
CA ALA A 85 12.03 11.64 -0.97
C ALA A 85 11.82 10.39 -0.11
N PHE A 86 12.18 10.50 1.16
CA PHE A 86 12.18 9.40 2.12
C PHE A 86 11.07 9.63 3.16
N ASP A 87 9.99 8.87 3.04
CA ASP A 87 8.82 9.01 3.90
C ASP A 87 7.99 7.72 4.01
N TYR A 88 6.96 7.76 4.83
CA TYR A 88 6.02 6.65 5.03
C TYR A 88 5.05 6.41 3.87
N TYR A 89 5.16 7.10 2.73
CA TYR A 89 4.47 6.66 1.52
C TYR A 89 4.92 5.26 1.08
N ASN A 90 6.10 4.81 1.54
CA ASN A 90 6.49 3.40 1.47
C ASN A 90 5.45 2.48 2.13
N SER A 91 4.91 2.87 3.30
CA SER A 91 3.86 2.13 4.01
C SER A 91 2.46 2.40 3.45
N PHE A 92 2.15 3.67 3.15
CA PHE A 92 0.78 4.06 2.80
C PHE A 92 0.38 3.61 1.40
N VAL A 93 1.30 3.64 0.46
CA VAL A 93 1.03 3.46 -0.97
C VAL A 93 1.99 2.48 -1.63
N ILE A 94 3.32 2.70 -1.55
CA ILE A 94 4.27 2.06 -2.45
C ILE A 94 4.26 0.54 -2.26
N HIS A 95 4.59 0.04 -1.08
CA HIS A 95 4.61 -1.40 -0.82
C HIS A 95 3.24 -2.07 -1.02
N PRO A 96 2.13 -1.56 -0.43
CA PRO A 96 0.86 -2.25 -0.57
C PRO A 96 0.37 -2.33 -2.02
N MET A 97 0.42 -1.23 -2.75
CA MET A 97 -0.11 -1.21 -4.12
C MET A 97 0.81 -1.93 -5.10
N PHE A 98 2.13 -1.77 -4.96
CA PHE A 98 3.07 -2.46 -5.82
C PHE A 98 2.98 -3.98 -5.65
N PHE A 99 2.93 -4.44 -4.39
CA PHE A 99 2.74 -5.86 -4.07
C PHE A 99 1.45 -6.40 -4.69
N GLU A 100 0.32 -5.72 -4.47
CA GLU A 100 -0.98 -6.14 -4.98
C GLU A 100 -1.03 -6.19 -6.52
N CYS A 101 -0.43 -5.20 -7.20
CA CYS A 101 -0.35 -5.21 -8.65
C CYS A 101 0.45 -6.42 -9.15
N VAL A 102 1.65 -6.65 -8.62
CA VAL A 102 2.50 -7.76 -9.06
C VAL A 102 1.88 -9.10 -8.68
N GLU A 103 1.26 -9.23 -7.51
CA GLU A 103 0.54 -10.44 -7.09
C GLU A 103 -0.54 -10.82 -8.12
N VAL A 104 -1.38 -9.88 -8.53
CA VAL A 104 -2.45 -10.12 -9.51
C VAL A 104 -1.87 -10.50 -10.88
N LEU A 105 -0.89 -9.74 -11.35
CA LEU A 105 -0.33 -9.90 -12.70
C LEU A 105 0.51 -11.17 -12.85
N THR A 106 1.07 -11.68 -11.75
CA THR A 106 1.88 -12.90 -11.73
C THR A 106 1.13 -14.12 -11.17
N ASP A 107 -0.16 -13.98 -10.89
CA ASP A 107 -0.98 -15.02 -10.27
C ASP A 107 -0.40 -15.50 -8.93
N GLY A 108 0.02 -14.55 -8.09
CA GLY A 108 0.61 -14.83 -6.78
C GLY A 108 1.93 -15.61 -6.83
N GLY A 109 2.66 -15.50 -7.95
CA GLY A 109 3.90 -16.23 -8.19
C GLY A 109 3.73 -17.68 -8.62
N LYS A 110 2.50 -18.19 -8.79
CA LYS A 110 2.24 -19.56 -9.32
C LYS A 110 2.79 -19.72 -10.73
N LYS A 111 2.68 -18.68 -11.54
CA LYS A 111 3.35 -18.62 -12.85
C LYS A 111 4.67 -17.88 -12.63
N LYS A 112 5.79 -18.50 -12.93
CA LYS A 112 7.13 -17.88 -12.91
C LYS A 112 7.21 -16.81 -14.01
N ARG A 113 6.45 -15.76 -13.86
CA ARG A 113 6.33 -14.66 -14.81
C ARG A 113 6.92 -13.41 -14.21
N GLU A 114 7.78 -12.78 -14.95
CA GLU A 114 8.26 -11.43 -14.69
C GLU A 114 7.29 -10.42 -15.29
N TRP A 115 7.08 -9.32 -14.59
CA TRP A 115 6.31 -8.19 -15.08
C TRP A 115 7.04 -6.89 -14.78
N ALA A 116 7.19 -6.05 -15.80
CA ALA A 116 7.86 -4.76 -15.65
C ALA A 116 9.26 -4.87 -15.04
N GLY A 117 10.02 -5.92 -15.36
CA GLY A 117 11.37 -6.15 -14.81
C GLY A 117 11.38 -6.64 -13.35
N THR A 118 10.26 -7.12 -12.83
CA THR A 118 10.19 -7.64 -11.46
C THR A 118 9.37 -8.92 -11.37
N THR A 119 9.67 -9.73 -10.36
CA THR A 119 8.92 -10.94 -10.03
C THR A 119 8.18 -10.76 -8.71
N PHE A 120 7.20 -11.62 -8.45
CA PHE A 120 6.52 -11.66 -7.16
C PHE A 120 7.50 -11.90 -6.00
N ALA A 121 8.53 -12.74 -6.22
CA ALA A 121 9.57 -13.00 -5.22
C ALA A 121 10.40 -11.75 -4.88
N HIS A 122 10.74 -10.92 -5.87
CA HIS A 122 11.46 -9.66 -5.62
C HIS A 122 10.65 -8.69 -4.77
N VAL A 123 9.38 -8.48 -5.13
CA VAL A 123 8.48 -7.57 -4.38
C VAL A 123 8.25 -8.10 -2.97
N THR A 124 8.08 -9.41 -2.80
CA THR A 124 7.93 -10.05 -1.49
C THR A 124 9.16 -9.81 -0.62
N LYS A 125 10.37 -10.06 -1.13
CA LYS A 125 11.62 -9.81 -0.37
C LYS A 125 11.74 -8.34 0.05
N ARG A 126 11.37 -7.40 -0.81
CA ARG A 126 11.46 -5.97 -0.50
C ARG A 126 10.48 -5.54 0.60
N ILE A 127 9.22 -5.99 0.53
CA ILE A 127 8.24 -5.68 1.58
C ILE A 127 8.57 -6.39 2.90
N GLN A 128 9.12 -7.62 2.87
CA GLN A 128 9.61 -8.31 4.05
C GLN A 128 10.73 -7.53 4.73
N ARG A 129 11.75 -7.10 3.96
CA ARG A 129 12.87 -6.31 4.49
C ARG A 129 12.41 -4.98 5.07
N TYR A 130 11.50 -4.28 4.37
CA TYR A 130 10.88 -3.06 4.88
C TYR A 130 10.12 -3.31 6.19
N SER A 131 9.40 -4.40 6.29
CA SER A 131 8.59 -4.75 7.46
C SER A 131 9.45 -5.06 8.69
N ILE A 132 10.61 -5.70 8.52
CA ILE A 132 11.58 -5.90 9.61
C ILE A 132 12.02 -4.54 10.17
N ILE A 133 12.43 -3.63 9.29
CA ILE A 133 12.87 -2.29 9.69
C ILE A 133 11.74 -1.51 10.35
N LEU A 134 10.54 -1.56 9.77
CA LEU A 134 9.38 -0.86 10.30
C LEU A 134 9.01 -1.34 11.71
N GLU A 135 9.05 -2.64 11.96
CA GLU A 135 8.78 -3.21 13.30
C GLU A 135 9.83 -2.69 14.30
N HIS A 136 11.10 -2.68 13.94
CA HIS A 136 12.19 -2.17 14.79
C HIS A 136 12.12 -0.67 15.06
N LEU A 137 11.47 0.10 14.22
CA LEU A 137 11.21 1.53 14.44
C LEU A 137 10.08 1.80 15.44
N ILE A 138 9.29 0.79 15.79
CA ILE A 138 8.18 0.93 16.72
C ILE A 138 8.67 0.61 18.14
N SER A 139 8.57 1.60 19.05
CA SER A 139 8.91 1.38 20.46
C SER A 139 7.88 0.50 21.16
N PRO A 140 8.22 -0.10 22.32
CA PRO A 140 7.26 -0.86 23.14
C PRO A 140 5.99 -0.09 23.48
N GLU A 141 6.06 1.25 23.61
CA GLU A 141 4.94 2.16 23.88
C GLU A 141 4.18 2.57 22.62
N GLY A 142 4.53 2.03 21.46
CA GLY A 142 3.88 2.32 20.18
C GLY A 142 4.25 3.65 19.53
N ALA A 143 5.35 4.28 19.96
CA ALA A 143 5.91 5.42 19.26
C ALA A 143 6.73 4.94 18.05
N PHE A 144 6.77 5.75 17.00
CA PHE A 144 7.68 5.58 15.87
C PHE A 144 8.17 6.94 15.38
N PRO A 145 9.35 7.03 14.75
CA PRO A 145 9.88 8.30 14.26
C PRO A 145 8.90 8.97 13.30
N VAL A 146 8.58 10.24 13.55
CA VAL A 146 7.71 11.03 12.69
C VAL A 146 8.56 11.80 11.71
N PHE A 147 8.59 11.37 10.46
CA PHE A 147 9.33 12.03 9.37
C PHE A 147 8.53 11.98 8.06
N GLY A 148 8.89 12.88 7.14
CA GLY A 148 8.20 13.03 5.87
C GLY A 148 6.88 13.79 6.02
N ARG A 149 5.88 13.39 5.26
CA ARG A 149 4.59 14.06 5.14
C ARG A 149 3.42 13.13 5.44
N SER A 150 2.22 13.70 5.55
CA SER A 150 0.97 12.95 5.70
C SER A 150 0.89 12.09 6.97
N ILE A 151 1.46 12.59 8.06
CA ILE A 151 1.44 11.92 9.38
C ILE A 151 0.01 11.71 9.90
N THR A 152 -0.95 12.44 9.37
CA THR A 152 -2.38 12.26 9.63
C THR A 152 -2.91 10.86 9.25
N TYR A 153 -2.20 10.11 8.43
CA TYR A 153 -2.58 8.73 8.06
C TYR A 153 -2.35 7.71 9.20
N ARG A 154 -1.78 8.14 10.30
CA ARG A 154 -1.69 7.41 11.58
C ARG A 154 -1.35 5.94 11.40
N THR A 155 -2.35 5.06 11.62
CA THR A 155 -2.22 3.61 11.52
C THR A 155 -1.92 3.10 10.10
N GLY A 156 -1.98 3.96 9.08
CA GLY A 156 -1.57 3.61 7.72
C GLY A 156 -0.12 3.14 7.62
N VAL A 157 0.74 3.58 8.54
CA VAL A 157 2.13 3.11 8.65
C VAL A 157 2.23 1.59 8.82
N LEU A 158 1.22 0.96 9.40
CA LEU A 158 1.18 -0.48 9.70
C LEU A 158 0.77 -1.35 8.51
N GLN A 159 0.37 -0.78 7.37
CA GLN A 159 -0.13 -1.56 6.23
C GLN A 159 0.81 -2.67 5.75
N PRO A 160 2.14 -2.47 5.61
CA PRO A 160 3.03 -3.55 5.19
C PRO A 160 3.06 -4.71 6.19
N LEU A 161 3.13 -4.42 7.48
CA LEU A 161 3.09 -5.44 8.54
C LEU A 161 1.79 -6.26 8.48
N ALA A 162 0.65 -5.57 8.38
CA ALA A 162 -0.64 -6.22 8.26
C ALA A 162 -0.73 -7.08 6.99
N LEU A 163 -0.21 -6.58 5.87
CA LEU A 163 -0.25 -7.26 4.57
C LEU A 163 0.56 -8.55 4.57
N ILE A 164 1.80 -8.53 5.06
CA ILE A 164 2.65 -9.73 5.07
C ILE A 164 2.13 -10.81 6.04
N VAL A 165 1.54 -10.41 7.19
CA VAL A 165 0.88 -11.35 8.10
C VAL A 165 -0.35 -11.98 7.43
N TRP A 166 -1.22 -11.15 6.84
CA TRP A 166 -2.43 -11.64 6.16
C TRP A 166 -2.14 -12.58 5.02
N LYS A 167 -1.03 -12.35 4.30
CA LYS A 167 -0.59 -13.19 3.18
C LYS A 167 0.22 -14.43 3.60
N GLY A 168 0.54 -14.60 4.88
CA GLY A 168 1.39 -15.69 5.35
C GLY A 168 2.83 -15.59 4.85
N LEU A 169 3.33 -14.36 4.68
CA LEU A 169 4.64 -14.05 4.10
C LEU A 169 5.59 -13.41 5.12
N LEU A 170 5.40 -13.69 6.43
CA LEU A 170 6.33 -13.21 7.44
C LEU A 170 7.74 -13.75 7.17
N PRO A 171 8.78 -12.88 7.25
CA PRO A 171 10.17 -13.33 7.24
C PRO A 171 10.51 -14.03 8.56
N GLU A 172 11.56 -14.84 8.57
CA GLU A 172 11.97 -15.62 9.75
C GLU A 172 12.35 -14.73 10.96
N GLU A 173 12.78 -13.50 10.70
CA GLU A 173 13.16 -12.51 11.72
C GLU A 173 11.97 -11.94 12.49
N LEU A 174 10.74 -12.14 12.01
CA LEU A 174 9.52 -11.64 12.65
C LEU A 174 8.56 -12.76 12.99
N SER A 175 8.07 -12.76 14.22
CA SER A 175 6.98 -13.62 14.64
C SER A 175 5.62 -12.90 14.56
N ASN A 176 4.55 -13.66 14.40
CA ASN A 176 3.17 -13.13 14.50
C ASN A 176 2.93 -12.37 15.82
N GLY A 177 3.54 -12.83 16.91
CA GLY A 177 3.42 -12.21 18.22
C GLY A 177 4.06 -10.82 18.26
N GLN A 178 5.28 -10.68 17.72
CA GLN A 178 5.96 -9.39 17.64
C GLN A 178 5.17 -8.38 16.80
N VAL A 179 4.78 -8.77 15.59
CA VAL A 179 4.01 -7.89 14.70
C VAL A 179 2.68 -7.47 15.34
N ARG A 180 1.96 -8.42 15.96
CA ARG A 180 0.71 -8.10 16.66
C ARG A 180 0.94 -7.14 17.82
N THR A 181 2.00 -7.33 18.60
CA THR A 181 2.36 -6.46 19.73
C THR A 181 2.67 -5.05 19.25
N ALA A 182 3.54 -4.91 18.25
CA ALA A 182 3.92 -3.63 17.67
C ALA A 182 2.70 -2.87 17.11
N MET A 183 1.88 -3.55 16.29
CA MET A 183 0.66 -2.95 15.73
C MET A 183 -0.32 -2.52 16.82
N THR A 184 -0.52 -3.35 17.86
CA THR A 184 -1.43 -3.04 18.97
C THR A 184 -0.94 -1.85 19.77
N ALA A 185 0.38 -1.76 20.01
CA ALA A 185 0.98 -0.64 20.73
C ALA A 185 0.76 0.69 19.97
N VAL A 186 1.03 0.71 18.66
CA VAL A 186 0.76 1.89 17.82
C VAL A 186 -0.72 2.28 17.86
N ILE A 187 -1.63 1.33 17.67
CA ILE A 187 -3.07 1.63 17.66
C ILE A 187 -3.51 2.18 19.02
N LYS A 188 -3.12 1.55 20.14
CA LYS A 188 -3.44 2.03 21.47
C LYS A 188 -2.93 3.45 21.70
N ARG A 189 -1.67 3.72 21.33
CA ARG A 189 -1.09 5.05 21.48
C ARG A 189 -1.81 6.10 20.64
N MET A 190 -2.16 5.77 19.39
CA MET A 190 -2.87 6.69 18.48
C MET A 190 -4.24 7.10 19.00
N PHE A 191 -4.92 6.22 19.71
CA PHE A 191 -6.30 6.44 20.17
C PHE A 191 -6.41 6.71 21.68
N ALA A 192 -5.28 6.80 22.40
CA ALA A 192 -5.26 6.90 23.85
C ALA A 192 -5.97 8.16 24.42
N ASP A 193 -5.86 9.28 23.72
CA ASP A 193 -6.40 10.57 24.20
C ASP A 193 -7.74 10.97 23.58
N GLY A 194 -8.32 10.12 22.75
CA GLY A 194 -9.63 10.34 22.14
C GLY A 194 -9.72 11.48 21.11
N GLN A 195 -8.59 12.13 20.78
CA GLN A 195 -8.57 13.32 19.94
C GLN A 195 -8.49 13.07 18.43
N ASN A 196 -8.66 11.82 18.01
CA ASN A 196 -8.63 11.46 16.59
C ASN A 196 -9.86 11.90 15.81
N PHE A 197 -10.95 12.15 16.49
CA PHE A 197 -12.20 12.59 15.88
C PHE A 197 -12.67 13.89 16.53
N ASN A 198 -13.17 14.82 15.71
CA ASN A 198 -13.83 16.01 16.20
C ASN A 198 -15.29 15.70 16.61
N GLU A 199 -15.99 16.69 17.14
CA GLU A 199 -17.40 16.57 17.60
C GLU A 199 -18.36 16.09 16.49
N LYS A 200 -18.03 16.31 15.23
CA LYS A 200 -18.80 15.86 14.06
C LYS A 200 -18.41 14.46 13.56
N GLY A 201 -17.48 13.79 14.23
CA GLY A 201 -17.00 12.45 13.85
C GLY A 201 -15.99 12.43 12.69
N PHE A 202 -15.46 13.57 12.25
CA PHE A 202 -14.39 13.61 11.26
C PHE A 202 -13.02 13.49 11.90
N LEU A 203 -12.08 12.84 11.19
CA LEU A 203 -10.68 12.77 11.62
C LEU A 203 -10.10 14.18 11.80
N THR A 204 -9.43 14.38 12.92
CA THR A 204 -8.69 15.62 13.19
C THR A 204 -7.40 15.68 12.36
N LEU A 205 -6.91 16.89 12.10
CA LEU A 205 -5.68 17.09 11.33
C LEU A 205 -4.44 16.67 12.14
N GLY A 206 -3.37 16.38 11.40
CA GLY A 206 -2.09 16.00 11.95
C GLY A 206 -2.11 14.68 12.70
N PHE A 207 -1.11 14.51 13.54
CA PHE A 207 -0.98 13.34 14.40
C PHE A 207 -1.86 13.53 15.65
N ASN A 208 -3.03 12.95 15.67
CA ASN A 208 -4.04 13.08 16.74
C ASN A 208 -4.52 14.51 17.06
N GLY A 209 -4.64 15.38 16.08
CA GLY A 209 -5.15 16.74 16.24
C GLY A 209 -4.20 17.74 16.87
N LYS A 210 -2.97 17.35 17.23
CA LYS A 210 -2.02 18.22 17.92
C LYS A 210 -0.95 18.85 17.03
N GLN A 211 -0.76 18.32 15.83
CA GLN A 211 0.26 18.81 14.89
C GLN A 211 -0.39 19.18 13.57
N PRO A 212 0.02 20.30 12.98
CA PRO A 212 -0.38 20.65 11.64
C PRO A 212 0.13 19.59 10.65
N HIS A 213 -0.50 19.57 9.51
CA HIS A 213 -0.19 18.62 8.43
C HIS A 213 1.22 18.81 7.91
#